data_aa9b3c4f51394d8b6a84989a37deaf71
#
_entry.id   aa9b3c4f51394d8b6a84989a37deaf71
#
_cell.length_a   1.000
_cell.length_b   1.000
_cell.length_c   1.000
_cell.angle_alpha   90.00
_cell.angle_beta   90.00
_cell.angle_gamma   90.00
#
_symmetry.space_group_name_H-M   'P 1'
#
loop_
_entity.id
_entity.type
_entity.pdbx_description
1 polymer ?
#
loop_
_entity_poly.entity_id
_entity_poly.type
_entity_poly.pdbx_seq_one_letter_code
_entity_poly.pdbx_strand_id
1 'polypeptide(L)'
;MKHTLAALAALLLVLTAQAQDKPKEDHSFSVSKNLDIFNTLYRKLDLFYVDTLDAEKVILTGIDAMLESLDPYTEYYADEDLGDLKMMTTGKYGGIGAMIRMRKDSTVIIGEPYEGMPAAEVGLKVGDILRKIDATDLKGKNVSDVSDMLRGEPGTTFVLRIQRPGEKKTRDFRITRRNIKVEPIPYYGLNGTIGYICLTQFTDKCSADVRRAVISLKEQGAQSLVIDLRGNGGGLLSEAVNIVGLFVPKGLTIVETKGKVKAANSQYATTTEPLDTITPLVVLVNGSTASAAEIVAGSLQDLDRAVVVGSRTYGKGLVQSPQELPFNGQLKLTTSKYYIPSGRCIQAINYRDRRELGKDGRVPDSLTNVFHTRGGREVRDGGGIKPDIEVKHDTMANVVYYLSNDDVLVDWGTQYAQKHATIPPVGTFTITDADFEQLKTMAREADFKYDRLSEKRLDDLKKMMQFEGYYDDATAEFEALERKLTHNMDQDFDRRRKDIEQLMTHEVVKRYYYQRGSVQQSLIGDDDLERARQLLDSPDEYGRILHPQN
;
A
#
# COMPACT_ATOMS: atom_id res chain seq x y z
N MET A 1 -27.30 -8.90 70.26
CA MET A 1 -26.22 -8.98 69.24
C MET A 1 -26.53 -9.89 68.03
N LYS A 2 -27.27 -11.02 68.16
CA LYS A 2 -27.61 -11.88 67.01
C LYS A 2 -28.73 -11.31 66.09
N HIS A 3 -29.64 -10.51 66.62
CA HIS A 3 -30.72 -9.89 65.84
C HIS A 3 -30.31 -8.61 65.11
N THR A 4 -29.31 -7.91 65.57
CA THR A 4 -28.74 -6.70 64.91
C THR A 4 -27.85 -7.03 63.73
N LEU A 5 -27.15 -8.18 63.75
CA LEU A 5 -26.37 -8.65 62.61
C LEU A 5 -27.26 -9.17 61.44
N ALA A 6 -28.39 -9.80 61.77
CA ALA A 6 -29.34 -10.25 60.75
C ALA A 6 -30.04 -9.10 60.01
N ALA A 7 -30.33 -8.00 60.72
CA ALA A 7 -30.93 -6.79 60.14
C ALA A 7 -29.90 -6.02 59.24
N LEU A 8 -28.61 -5.99 59.61
CA LEU A 8 -27.57 -5.38 58.79
C LEU A 8 -27.27 -6.20 57.50
N ALA A 9 -27.29 -7.55 57.62
CA ALA A 9 -27.13 -8.42 56.48
C ALA A 9 -28.33 -8.37 55.49
N ALA A 10 -29.54 -8.21 55.99
CA ALA A 10 -30.74 -8.02 55.15
C ALA A 10 -30.73 -6.63 54.48
N LEU A 11 -30.21 -5.57 55.14
CA LEU A 11 -30.08 -4.23 54.53
C LEU A 11 -28.98 -4.18 53.46
N LEU A 12 -27.87 -4.93 53.61
CA LEU A 12 -26.82 -5.06 52.59
C LEU A 12 -27.31 -5.88 51.37
N LEU A 13 -28.18 -6.89 51.55
CA LEU A 13 -28.78 -7.65 50.45
C LEU A 13 -29.81 -6.85 49.67
N VAL A 14 -30.48 -5.89 50.28
CA VAL A 14 -31.45 -4.99 49.58
C VAL A 14 -30.71 -3.89 48.81
N LEU A 15 -29.53 -3.46 49.30
CA LEU A 15 -28.70 -2.46 48.58
C LEU A 15 -27.97 -3.04 47.37
N THR A 16 -27.75 -4.38 47.28
CA THR A 16 -27.16 -5.02 46.12
C THR A 16 -28.19 -5.38 45.05
N ALA A 17 -29.49 -5.35 45.37
CA ALA A 17 -30.59 -5.67 44.41
C ALA A 17 -31.07 -4.45 43.61
N GLN A 18 -30.51 -3.27 43.79
CA GLN A 18 -30.86 -2.07 43.00
C GLN A 18 -29.72 -1.58 42.09
N ALA A 19 -28.84 -2.45 41.64
CA ALA A 19 -28.22 -2.24 40.36
C ALA A 19 -29.28 -2.53 39.28
N GLN A 20 -30.21 -1.57 39.10
CA GLN A 20 -31.13 -1.61 37.96
C GLN A 20 -30.28 -1.61 36.71
N ASP A 21 -30.20 -2.77 36.03
CA ASP A 21 -29.90 -2.79 34.61
C ASP A 21 -30.78 -1.73 33.94
N LYS A 22 -30.19 -0.67 33.43
CA LYS A 22 -30.90 0.24 32.55
C LYS A 22 -31.52 -0.62 31.47
N PRO A 23 -32.85 -0.55 31.24
CA PRO A 23 -33.46 -1.34 30.19
C PRO A 23 -32.67 -1.10 28.92
N LYS A 24 -32.18 -2.16 28.25
CA LYS A 24 -31.54 -2.03 26.94
C LYS A 24 -32.56 -1.32 26.06
N GLU A 25 -32.28 -0.04 25.76
CA GLU A 25 -33.10 0.77 24.84
C GLU A 25 -33.25 -0.09 23.58
N ASP A 26 -34.48 -0.31 23.11
CA ASP A 26 -34.73 -1.13 21.94
C ASP A 26 -33.87 -0.55 20.79
N HIS A 27 -33.01 -1.39 20.20
CA HIS A 27 -32.09 -0.96 19.15
C HIS A 27 -32.82 -0.22 18.03
N SER A 28 -34.02 -0.70 17.65
CA SER A 28 -34.87 -0.09 16.62
C SER A 28 -35.32 1.32 17.02
N PHE A 29 -35.70 1.51 18.29
CA PHE A 29 -36.07 2.81 18.82
C PHE A 29 -34.88 3.78 18.84
N SER A 30 -33.72 3.31 19.28
CA SER A 30 -32.48 4.09 19.29
C SER A 30 -32.09 4.56 17.87
N VAL A 31 -32.18 3.67 16.88
CA VAL A 31 -31.92 4.01 15.47
C VAL A 31 -32.88 5.09 14.98
N SER A 32 -34.20 4.87 15.15
CA SER A 32 -35.23 5.82 14.69
C SER A 32 -35.09 7.20 15.33
N LYS A 33 -34.86 7.23 16.64
CA LYS A 33 -34.63 8.46 17.40
C LYS A 33 -33.43 9.26 16.88
N ASN A 34 -32.30 8.58 16.64
CA ASN A 34 -31.08 9.26 16.19
C ASN A 34 -31.20 9.75 14.74
N LEU A 35 -31.88 9.02 13.86
CA LEU A 35 -32.18 9.48 12.50
C LEU A 35 -33.07 10.71 12.49
N ASP A 36 -34.10 10.80 13.37
CA ASP A 36 -34.96 11.96 13.49
C ASP A 36 -34.19 13.18 14.02
N ILE A 37 -33.31 12.96 15.01
CA ILE A 37 -32.42 14.02 15.51
C ILE A 37 -31.53 14.54 14.38
N PHE A 38 -30.88 13.65 13.62
CA PHE A 38 -29.99 14.02 12.52
C PHE A 38 -30.72 14.83 11.44
N ASN A 39 -31.87 14.34 11.01
CA ASN A 39 -32.70 15.04 10.01
C ASN A 39 -33.16 16.43 10.49
N THR A 40 -33.62 16.53 11.75
CA THR A 40 -34.03 17.80 12.34
C THR A 40 -32.86 18.78 12.49
N LEU A 41 -31.69 18.27 12.90
CA LEU A 41 -30.45 19.05 13.01
C LEU A 41 -30.06 19.65 11.65
N TYR A 42 -30.02 18.82 10.62
CA TYR A 42 -29.65 19.28 9.28
C TYR A 42 -30.60 20.34 8.75
N ARG A 43 -31.93 20.14 8.88
CA ARG A 43 -32.93 21.15 8.49
C ARG A 43 -32.77 22.49 9.22
N LYS A 44 -32.37 22.45 10.51
CA LYS A 44 -32.09 23.66 11.27
C LYS A 44 -30.80 24.35 10.83
N LEU A 45 -29.77 23.59 10.48
CA LEU A 45 -28.55 24.15 9.91
C LEU A 45 -28.85 24.84 8.57
N ASP A 46 -29.53 24.18 7.66
CA ASP A 46 -29.87 24.72 6.34
C ASP A 46 -30.72 26.01 6.44
N LEU A 47 -31.65 26.04 7.42
CA LEU A 47 -32.57 27.19 7.58
C LEU A 47 -31.99 28.37 8.36
N PHE A 48 -31.15 28.12 9.37
CA PHE A 48 -30.75 29.15 10.36
C PHE A 48 -29.24 29.44 10.40
N TYR A 49 -28.40 28.70 9.68
CA TYR A 49 -26.98 29.02 9.66
C TYR A 49 -26.76 30.39 9.00
N VAL A 50 -25.74 31.12 9.50
CA VAL A 50 -25.51 32.51 9.10
C VAL A 50 -25.18 32.66 7.60
N ASP A 51 -24.50 31.68 7.02
CA ASP A 51 -24.13 31.65 5.61
C ASP A 51 -24.91 30.56 4.86
N THR A 52 -25.06 30.71 3.54
CA THR A 52 -25.65 29.68 2.68
C THR A 52 -24.79 28.43 2.69
N LEU A 53 -25.38 27.30 3.04
CA LEU A 53 -24.71 26.01 3.06
C LEU A 53 -24.78 25.34 1.70
N ASP A 54 -23.68 24.70 1.32
CA ASP A 54 -23.64 23.68 0.27
C ASP A 54 -24.18 22.38 0.86
N ALA A 55 -25.39 22.01 0.48
CA ALA A 55 -26.09 20.85 1.04
C ALA A 55 -25.32 19.55 0.82
N GLU A 56 -24.81 19.36 -0.38
CA GLU A 56 -24.08 18.14 -0.77
C GLU A 56 -22.79 18.02 0.03
N LYS A 57 -21.98 19.05 0.06
CA LYS A 57 -20.71 19.08 0.78
C LYS A 57 -20.88 18.83 2.28
N VAL A 58 -21.88 19.41 2.92
CA VAL A 58 -22.13 19.23 4.36
C VAL A 58 -22.57 17.80 4.66
N ILE A 59 -23.47 17.23 3.85
CA ILE A 59 -23.93 15.85 4.03
C ILE A 59 -22.79 14.86 3.77
N LEU A 60 -22.02 15.02 2.69
CA LEU A 60 -20.85 14.16 2.39
C LEU A 60 -19.83 14.18 3.52
N THR A 61 -19.51 15.37 4.06
CA THR A 61 -18.62 15.47 5.24
C THR A 61 -19.14 14.66 6.43
N GLY A 62 -20.46 14.68 6.67
CA GLY A 62 -21.08 13.89 7.73
C GLY A 62 -21.05 12.37 7.46
N ILE A 63 -21.26 11.95 6.21
CA ILE A 63 -21.18 10.57 5.77
C ILE A 63 -19.74 10.06 5.96
N ASP A 64 -18.75 10.79 5.47
CA ASP A 64 -17.33 10.40 5.58
C ASP A 64 -16.91 10.23 7.04
N ALA A 65 -17.22 11.21 7.91
CA ALA A 65 -16.91 11.13 9.32
C ALA A 65 -17.57 9.94 10.03
N MET A 66 -18.81 9.61 9.64
CA MET A 66 -19.52 8.42 10.16
C MET A 66 -18.84 7.13 9.73
N LEU A 67 -18.48 7.00 8.45
CA LEU A 67 -17.86 5.80 7.90
C LEU A 67 -16.44 5.61 8.43
N GLU A 68 -15.62 6.66 8.48
CA GLU A 68 -14.27 6.66 9.05
C GLU A 68 -14.25 6.23 10.54
N SER A 69 -15.35 6.47 11.27
CA SER A 69 -15.49 6.02 12.66
C SER A 69 -15.55 4.50 12.82
N LEU A 70 -15.86 3.78 11.75
CA LEU A 70 -15.97 2.32 11.72
C LEU A 70 -14.64 1.67 11.35
N ASP A 71 -14.14 1.97 10.16
CA ASP A 71 -12.86 1.52 9.61
C ASP A 71 -12.49 2.37 8.37
N PRO A 72 -11.23 2.35 7.89
CA PRO A 72 -10.81 3.16 6.75
C PRO A 72 -11.16 2.57 5.37
N TYR A 73 -11.95 1.50 5.31
CA TYR A 73 -12.27 0.78 4.06
C TYR A 73 -13.75 0.86 3.71
N THR A 74 -14.58 1.26 4.68
CA THR A 74 -16.01 1.50 4.46
C THR A 74 -16.17 2.91 3.91
N GLU A 75 -16.51 3.01 2.61
CA GLU A 75 -16.48 4.24 1.83
C GLU A 75 -17.77 4.40 1.02
N TYR A 76 -18.23 5.63 0.87
CA TYR A 76 -19.32 6.00 0.00
C TYR A 76 -18.78 6.51 -1.35
N TYR A 77 -19.40 6.06 -2.44
CA TYR A 77 -19.12 6.51 -3.80
C TYR A 77 -20.38 7.10 -4.40
N ALA A 78 -20.33 8.36 -4.83
CA ALA A 78 -21.37 8.96 -5.65
C ALA A 78 -21.35 8.35 -7.07
N ASP A 79 -22.40 8.62 -7.87
CA ASP A 79 -22.51 8.11 -9.25
C ASP A 79 -21.27 8.45 -10.10
N GLU A 80 -20.76 9.66 -9.95
CA GLU A 80 -19.58 10.16 -10.65
C GLU A 80 -18.27 9.43 -10.28
N ASP A 81 -18.16 8.89 -9.05
CA ASP A 81 -16.98 8.21 -8.52
C ASP A 81 -16.96 6.70 -8.80
N LEU A 82 -18.02 6.15 -9.38
CA LEU A 82 -18.11 4.70 -9.67
C LEU A 82 -17.02 4.22 -10.64
N GLY A 83 -16.45 5.12 -11.43
CA GLY A 83 -15.31 4.85 -12.30
C GLY A 83 -14.08 4.35 -11.54
N ASP A 84 -13.81 4.90 -10.37
CA ASP A 84 -12.68 4.52 -9.53
C ASP A 84 -12.89 3.14 -8.90
N LEU A 85 -14.09 2.85 -8.41
CA LEU A 85 -14.44 1.54 -7.89
C LEU A 85 -14.32 0.44 -8.97
N LYS A 86 -14.72 0.74 -10.20
CA LYS A 86 -14.56 -0.16 -11.34
C LYS A 86 -13.10 -0.36 -11.72
N MET A 87 -12.28 0.69 -11.68
CA MET A 87 -10.84 0.59 -11.92
C MET A 87 -10.16 -0.29 -10.88
N MET A 88 -10.48 -0.14 -9.60
CA MET A 88 -9.91 -0.94 -8.50
C MET A 88 -10.16 -2.45 -8.68
N THR A 89 -11.30 -2.84 -9.25
CA THR A 89 -11.69 -4.24 -9.41
C THR A 89 -11.25 -4.83 -10.74
N THR A 90 -11.38 -4.06 -11.83
CA THR A 90 -11.11 -4.56 -13.20
C THR A 90 -9.70 -4.23 -13.68
N GLY A 91 -9.02 -3.27 -13.07
CA GLY A 91 -7.78 -2.70 -13.59
C GLY A 91 -7.95 -1.93 -14.89
N LYS A 92 -9.20 -1.59 -15.28
CA LYS A 92 -9.51 -0.96 -16.57
C LYS A 92 -10.20 0.38 -16.39
N TYR A 93 -9.79 1.36 -17.16
CA TYR A 93 -10.43 2.68 -17.23
C TYR A 93 -10.24 3.32 -18.61
N GLY A 94 -11.12 4.23 -18.99
CA GLY A 94 -10.93 5.04 -20.18
C GLY A 94 -9.99 6.21 -19.89
N GLY A 95 -8.88 6.33 -20.62
CA GLY A 95 -7.90 7.38 -20.35
C GLY A 95 -6.69 7.37 -21.26
N ILE A 96 -5.58 7.94 -20.79
CA ILE A 96 -4.34 8.09 -21.56
C ILE A 96 -3.26 7.07 -21.22
N GLY A 97 -3.38 6.33 -20.09
CA GLY A 97 -2.38 5.36 -19.65
C GLY A 97 -1.08 6.01 -19.17
N ALA A 98 -1.20 6.83 -18.13
CA ALA A 98 -0.06 7.42 -17.44
C ALA A 98 -0.37 7.60 -15.96
N MET A 99 0.63 7.44 -15.11
CA MET A 99 0.60 7.92 -13.73
C MET A 99 0.95 9.41 -13.72
N ILE A 100 0.19 10.19 -12.95
CA ILE A 100 0.47 11.61 -12.72
C ILE A 100 0.76 11.85 -11.24
N ARG A 101 1.51 12.90 -10.92
CA ARG A 101 1.79 13.30 -9.54
C ARG A 101 1.88 14.81 -9.40
N MET A 102 1.66 15.29 -8.17
CA MET A 102 1.84 16.68 -7.79
C MET A 102 3.32 16.95 -7.50
N ARG A 103 3.81 18.10 -7.95
CA ARG A 103 5.09 18.69 -7.54
C ARG A 103 4.92 19.59 -6.31
N LYS A 104 6.02 19.93 -5.67
CA LYS A 104 6.03 20.89 -4.53
C LYS A 104 5.51 22.27 -4.89
N ASP A 105 5.66 22.69 -6.15
CA ASP A 105 5.14 23.96 -6.67
C ASP A 105 3.65 23.91 -7.05
N SER A 106 2.94 22.87 -6.64
CA SER A 106 1.52 22.63 -6.94
C SER A 106 1.22 22.48 -8.44
N THR A 107 2.19 22.07 -9.24
CA THR A 107 1.96 21.67 -10.64
C THR A 107 1.84 20.15 -10.74
N VAL A 108 0.99 19.70 -11.67
CA VAL A 108 0.84 18.25 -11.95
C VAL A 108 1.75 17.87 -13.10
N ILE A 109 2.45 16.74 -12.95
CA ILE A 109 3.36 16.20 -13.98
C ILE A 109 3.01 14.78 -14.36
N ILE A 110 3.48 14.36 -15.54
CA ILE A 110 3.56 12.94 -15.90
C ILE A 110 4.61 12.28 -14.99
N GLY A 111 4.16 11.40 -14.11
CA GLY A 111 5.03 10.58 -13.25
C GLY A 111 5.62 9.41 -14.01
N GLU A 112 4.77 8.71 -14.80
CA GLU A 112 5.16 7.60 -15.65
C GLU A 112 4.12 7.36 -16.74
N PRO A 113 4.47 7.44 -18.05
CA PRO A 113 3.62 6.96 -19.12
C PRO A 113 3.73 5.43 -19.23
N TYR A 114 2.60 4.72 -19.42
CA TYR A 114 2.62 3.25 -19.54
C TYR A 114 3.00 2.84 -20.95
N GLU A 115 3.84 1.81 -21.05
CA GLU A 115 4.32 1.27 -22.33
C GLU A 115 3.15 0.85 -23.23
N GLY A 116 3.18 1.23 -24.50
CA GLY A 116 2.15 0.90 -25.49
C GLY A 116 0.79 1.60 -25.27
N MET A 117 0.72 2.57 -24.37
CA MET A 117 -0.50 3.34 -24.08
C MET A 117 -0.46 4.73 -24.74
N PRO A 118 -1.62 5.40 -24.91
CA PRO A 118 -1.71 6.67 -25.65
C PRO A 118 -0.70 7.73 -25.22
N ALA A 119 -0.46 7.87 -23.91
CA ALA A 119 0.52 8.84 -23.38
C ALA A 119 1.93 8.59 -23.89
N ALA A 120 2.39 7.33 -23.86
CA ALA A 120 3.71 6.95 -24.36
C ALA A 120 3.80 7.08 -25.89
N GLU A 121 2.76 6.65 -26.61
CA GLU A 121 2.73 6.68 -28.09
C GLU A 121 2.79 8.09 -28.67
N VAL A 122 2.13 9.08 -28.03
CA VAL A 122 2.25 10.48 -28.47
C VAL A 122 3.57 11.14 -28.05
N GLY A 123 4.39 10.45 -27.24
CA GLY A 123 5.69 10.93 -26.82
C GLY A 123 5.69 11.81 -25.56
N LEU A 124 4.68 11.67 -24.68
CA LEU A 124 4.75 12.20 -23.32
C LEU A 124 5.86 11.49 -22.54
N LYS A 125 6.54 12.23 -21.69
CA LYS A 125 7.69 11.74 -20.92
C LYS A 125 7.53 12.03 -19.42
N VAL A 126 8.22 11.26 -18.61
CA VAL A 126 8.33 11.55 -17.17
C VAL A 126 8.86 12.96 -16.96
N GLY A 127 8.20 13.73 -16.10
CA GLY A 127 8.54 15.12 -15.80
C GLY A 127 7.83 16.17 -16.67
N ASP A 128 7.07 15.78 -17.72
CA ASP A 128 6.27 16.73 -18.50
C ASP A 128 5.22 17.39 -17.59
N ILE A 129 5.26 18.72 -17.46
CA ILE A 129 4.36 19.51 -16.63
C ILE A 129 3.07 19.76 -17.41
N LEU A 130 1.93 19.35 -16.85
CA LEU A 130 0.63 19.53 -17.47
C LEU A 130 0.14 20.97 -17.29
N ARG A 131 -0.20 21.65 -18.39
CA ARG A 131 -0.57 23.07 -18.38
C ARG A 131 -2.04 23.29 -18.71
N LYS A 132 -2.54 22.66 -19.78
CA LYS A 132 -3.94 22.79 -20.22
C LYS A 132 -4.47 21.49 -20.80
N ILE A 133 -5.75 21.25 -20.60
CA ILE A 133 -6.53 20.25 -21.33
C ILE A 133 -7.60 21.02 -22.11
N ASP A 134 -7.51 20.98 -23.44
CA ASP A 134 -8.31 21.82 -24.35
C ASP A 134 -8.26 23.30 -23.94
N ALA A 135 -9.38 23.90 -23.60
CA ALA A 135 -9.45 25.29 -23.14
C ALA A 135 -9.17 25.47 -21.64
N THR A 136 -9.18 24.38 -20.84
CA THR A 136 -9.10 24.43 -19.37
C THR A 136 -7.66 24.51 -18.89
N ASP A 137 -7.36 25.54 -18.11
CA ASP A 137 -6.04 25.70 -17.44
C ASP A 137 -5.98 24.77 -16.22
N LEU A 138 -4.81 24.14 -16.02
CA LEU A 138 -4.57 23.19 -14.92
C LEU A 138 -3.88 23.84 -13.71
N LYS A 139 -3.59 25.13 -13.77
CA LYS A 139 -2.97 25.85 -12.64
C LYS A 139 -3.85 25.78 -11.39
N GLY A 140 -3.28 25.32 -10.30
CA GLY A 140 -3.96 25.22 -9.00
C GLY A 140 -4.96 24.06 -8.87
N LYS A 141 -5.09 23.20 -9.89
CA LYS A 141 -5.86 21.96 -9.79
C LYS A 141 -5.06 20.89 -9.07
N ASN A 142 -5.75 20.08 -8.27
CA ASN A 142 -5.15 18.92 -7.62
C ASN A 142 -5.00 17.73 -8.57
N VAL A 143 -4.35 16.64 -8.12
CA VAL A 143 -4.12 15.43 -8.94
C VAL A 143 -5.43 14.76 -9.33
N SER A 144 -6.42 14.72 -8.44
CA SER A 144 -7.74 14.12 -8.73
C SER A 144 -8.43 14.85 -9.86
N ASP A 145 -8.59 16.18 -9.73
CA ASP A 145 -9.21 17.00 -10.78
C ASP A 145 -8.58 16.80 -12.16
N VAL A 146 -7.24 16.75 -12.20
CA VAL A 146 -6.50 16.54 -13.45
C VAL A 146 -6.68 15.11 -13.96
N SER A 147 -6.68 14.12 -13.07
CA SER A 147 -6.92 12.73 -13.42
C SER A 147 -8.29 12.55 -14.08
N ASP A 148 -9.35 13.14 -13.51
CA ASP A 148 -10.71 13.05 -14.04
C ASP A 148 -10.83 13.70 -15.41
N MET A 149 -10.12 14.81 -15.63
CA MET A 149 -10.07 15.46 -16.95
C MET A 149 -9.30 14.62 -17.99
N LEU A 150 -8.27 13.86 -17.59
CA LEU A 150 -7.52 12.97 -18.47
C LEU A 150 -8.29 11.68 -18.78
N ARG A 151 -9.13 11.23 -17.87
CA ARG A 151 -10.07 10.10 -18.06
C ARG A 151 -11.24 10.50 -18.96
N GLY A 152 -12.01 9.52 -19.37
CA GLY A 152 -13.22 9.71 -20.14
C GLY A 152 -13.48 8.54 -21.10
N GLU A 153 -14.52 8.66 -21.93
CA GLU A 153 -14.91 7.59 -22.83
C GLU A 153 -13.81 7.25 -23.85
N PRO A 154 -13.49 5.95 -24.04
CA PRO A 154 -12.58 5.51 -25.06
C PRO A 154 -13.01 5.98 -26.45
N GLY A 155 -12.05 6.44 -27.26
CA GLY A 155 -12.29 7.00 -28.60
C GLY A 155 -12.45 8.53 -28.60
N THR A 156 -12.70 9.17 -27.45
CA THR A 156 -12.72 10.63 -27.36
C THR A 156 -11.31 11.21 -27.45
N THR A 157 -11.19 12.39 -28.04
CA THR A 157 -9.90 13.05 -28.29
C THR A 157 -9.87 14.44 -27.68
N PHE A 158 -8.75 14.82 -27.10
CA PHE A 158 -8.49 16.16 -26.57
C PHE A 158 -7.05 16.60 -26.86
N VAL A 159 -6.76 17.88 -26.62
CA VAL A 159 -5.42 18.44 -26.74
C VAL A 159 -4.84 18.69 -25.36
N LEU A 160 -3.73 18.03 -25.05
CA LEU A 160 -2.95 18.25 -23.84
C LEU A 160 -1.77 19.19 -24.11
N ARG A 161 -1.74 20.33 -23.48
CA ARG A 161 -0.58 21.25 -23.50
C ARG A 161 0.32 20.96 -22.31
N ILE A 162 1.60 20.74 -22.59
CA ILE A 162 2.61 20.49 -21.56
C ILE A 162 3.75 21.51 -21.67
N GLN A 163 4.45 21.67 -20.55
CA GLN A 163 5.76 22.31 -20.49
C GLN A 163 6.80 21.25 -20.16
N ARG A 164 7.67 20.94 -21.11
CA ARG A 164 8.78 20.01 -20.85
C ARG A 164 9.92 20.75 -20.16
N PRO A 165 10.40 20.29 -18.98
CA PRO A 165 11.52 20.91 -18.30
C PRO A 165 12.73 21.06 -19.24
N GLY A 166 13.42 22.22 -19.18
CA GLY A 166 14.53 22.55 -20.08
C GLY A 166 14.11 23.13 -21.44
N GLU A 167 12.85 23.07 -21.82
CA GLU A 167 12.37 23.70 -23.06
C GLU A 167 11.70 25.06 -22.78
N LYS A 168 11.94 26.04 -23.64
CA LYS A 168 11.32 27.38 -23.50
C LYS A 168 9.87 27.43 -23.97
N LYS A 169 9.47 26.55 -24.89
CA LYS A 169 8.12 26.52 -25.48
C LYS A 169 7.30 25.37 -24.94
N THR A 170 6.01 25.58 -24.81
CA THR A 170 5.04 24.52 -24.57
C THR A 170 4.84 23.66 -25.81
N ARG A 171 4.40 22.41 -25.60
CA ARG A 171 4.04 21.46 -26.65
C ARG A 171 2.58 21.06 -26.51
N ASP A 172 1.91 20.90 -27.64
CA ASP A 172 0.54 20.39 -27.72
C ASP A 172 0.56 18.96 -28.24
N PHE A 173 -0.12 18.07 -27.52
CA PHE A 173 -0.31 16.67 -27.89
C PHE A 173 -1.80 16.39 -28.07
N ARG A 174 -2.19 15.91 -29.26
CA ARG A 174 -3.53 15.39 -29.49
C ARG A 174 -3.57 13.95 -29.03
N ILE A 175 -4.39 13.64 -28.03
CA ILE A 175 -4.46 12.33 -27.40
C ILE A 175 -5.86 11.76 -27.55
N THR A 176 -5.97 10.53 -28.04
CA THR A 176 -7.22 9.78 -28.08
C THR A 176 -7.26 8.82 -26.91
N ARG A 177 -8.28 8.94 -26.04
CA ARG A 177 -8.47 8.04 -24.91
C ARG A 177 -8.73 6.62 -25.38
N ARG A 178 -8.16 5.65 -24.68
CA ARG A 178 -8.40 4.22 -24.91
C ARG A 178 -8.83 3.53 -23.64
N ASN A 179 -9.32 2.30 -23.76
CA ASN A 179 -9.39 1.40 -22.62
C ASN A 179 -7.96 1.09 -22.16
N ILE A 180 -7.59 1.60 -21.00
CA ILE A 180 -6.31 1.32 -20.38
C ILE A 180 -6.49 0.10 -19.50
N LYS A 181 -5.61 -0.88 -19.66
CA LYS A 181 -5.46 -2.04 -18.75
C LYS A 181 -4.14 -1.88 -18.02
N VAL A 182 -4.22 -1.77 -16.71
CA VAL A 182 -3.02 -1.82 -15.86
C VAL A 182 -2.59 -3.30 -15.77
N GLU A 183 -1.37 -3.60 -16.20
CA GLU A 183 -0.86 -4.97 -16.17
C GLU A 183 -0.57 -5.38 -14.71
N PRO A 184 -1.23 -6.44 -14.21
CA PRO A 184 -1.03 -6.90 -12.84
C PRO A 184 0.37 -7.52 -12.62
N ILE A 185 1.03 -7.95 -13.70
CA ILE A 185 2.39 -8.51 -13.71
C ILE A 185 3.26 -7.64 -14.61
N PRO A 186 3.83 -6.54 -14.10
CA PRO A 186 4.69 -5.66 -14.90
C PRO A 186 5.98 -6.34 -15.36
N TYR A 187 6.42 -7.37 -14.63
CA TYR A 187 7.61 -8.14 -14.98
C TYR A 187 7.53 -9.59 -14.48
N TYR A 188 7.96 -10.50 -15.31
CA TYR A 188 8.37 -11.84 -14.93
C TYR A 188 9.59 -12.25 -15.78
N GLY A 189 10.46 -13.08 -15.22
CA GLY A 189 11.69 -13.52 -15.92
C GLY A 189 12.53 -14.47 -15.09
N LEU A 190 13.55 -15.04 -15.70
CA LEU A 190 14.54 -15.87 -15.00
C LEU A 190 15.54 -14.99 -14.25
N ASN A 191 15.82 -15.35 -13.01
CA ASN A 191 16.98 -14.90 -12.24
C ASN A 191 17.83 -16.14 -11.90
N GLY A 192 18.81 -16.45 -12.75
CA GLY A 192 19.46 -17.74 -12.74
C GLY A 192 18.49 -18.86 -13.07
N THR A 193 18.30 -19.81 -12.16
CA THR A 193 17.35 -20.94 -12.27
C THR A 193 16.00 -20.64 -11.62
N ILE A 194 15.83 -19.44 -11.06
CA ILE A 194 14.60 -19.03 -10.37
C ILE A 194 13.68 -18.30 -11.35
N GLY A 195 12.46 -18.77 -11.50
CA GLY A 195 11.38 -18.05 -12.17
C GLY A 195 10.78 -17.01 -11.23
N TYR A 196 11.02 -15.75 -11.49
CA TYR A 196 10.49 -14.61 -10.71
C TYR A 196 9.25 -14.02 -11.34
N ILE A 197 8.23 -13.72 -10.54
CA ILE A 197 6.96 -13.10 -10.95
C ILE A 197 6.64 -11.96 -9.99
N CYS A 198 6.58 -10.70 -10.50
CA CYS A 198 6.11 -9.55 -9.75
C CYS A 198 4.60 -9.39 -9.97
N LEU A 199 3.79 -9.63 -8.92
CA LEU A 199 2.34 -9.43 -8.95
C LEU A 199 1.99 -8.21 -8.10
N THR A 200 1.54 -7.12 -8.74
CA THR A 200 1.30 -5.83 -8.08
C THR A 200 -0.14 -5.62 -7.64
N GLN A 201 -1.12 -6.32 -8.25
CA GLN A 201 -2.53 -6.15 -7.95
C GLN A 201 -3.36 -7.37 -8.37
N PHE A 202 -4.47 -7.63 -7.66
CA PHE A 202 -5.42 -8.70 -7.97
C PHE A 202 -6.60 -8.16 -8.77
N THR A 203 -6.39 -7.89 -10.06
CA THR A 203 -7.44 -7.47 -11.01
C THR A 203 -8.13 -8.66 -11.65
N ASP A 204 -9.27 -8.42 -12.32
CA ASP A 204 -10.01 -9.46 -13.06
C ASP A 204 -9.10 -10.27 -13.98
N LYS A 205 -9.12 -11.60 -13.82
CA LYS A 205 -8.33 -12.59 -14.56
C LYS A 205 -6.80 -12.54 -14.38
N CYS A 206 -6.29 -11.87 -13.36
CA CYS A 206 -4.85 -11.86 -13.11
C CYS A 206 -4.29 -13.27 -12.82
N SER A 207 -5.10 -14.20 -12.32
CA SER A 207 -4.72 -15.60 -12.13
C SER A 207 -4.34 -16.30 -13.45
N ALA A 208 -5.01 -15.95 -14.55
CA ALA A 208 -4.63 -16.44 -15.87
C ALA A 208 -3.29 -15.85 -16.35
N ASP A 209 -3.00 -14.59 -15.97
CA ASP A 209 -1.72 -13.95 -16.25
C ASP A 209 -0.58 -14.63 -15.46
N VAL A 210 -0.80 -14.92 -14.15
CA VAL A 210 0.15 -15.72 -13.33
C VAL A 210 0.36 -17.11 -13.93
N ARG A 211 -0.72 -17.79 -14.33
CA ARG A 211 -0.63 -19.11 -14.98
C ARG A 211 0.27 -19.08 -16.21
N ARG A 212 0.10 -18.08 -17.10
CA ARG A 212 0.93 -17.93 -18.30
C ARG A 212 2.40 -17.66 -17.94
N ALA A 213 2.64 -16.79 -16.96
CA ALA A 213 3.99 -16.50 -16.48
C ALA A 213 4.70 -17.76 -15.95
N VAL A 214 4.02 -18.56 -15.12
CA VAL A 214 4.57 -19.82 -14.60
C VAL A 214 4.89 -20.80 -15.73
N ILE A 215 3.98 -21.00 -16.69
CA ILE A 215 4.21 -21.88 -17.84
C ILE A 215 5.45 -21.41 -18.62
N SER A 216 5.50 -20.15 -18.98
CA SER A 216 6.61 -19.56 -19.72
C SER A 216 7.95 -19.68 -19.00
N LEU A 217 7.97 -19.47 -17.69
CA LEU A 217 9.19 -19.60 -16.90
C LEU A 217 9.68 -21.07 -16.81
N LYS A 218 8.76 -22.01 -16.69
CA LYS A 218 9.11 -23.45 -16.72
C LYS A 218 9.63 -23.89 -18.08
N GLU A 219 9.05 -23.41 -19.15
CA GLU A 219 9.56 -23.65 -20.53
C GLU A 219 10.96 -23.06 -20.73
N GLN A 220 11.29 -21.96 -20.05
CA GLN A 220 12.63 -21.35 -20.04
C GLN A 220 13.61 -22.08 -19.12
N GLY A 221 13.18 -23.08 -18.34
CA GLY A 221 14.04 -23.89 -17.48
C GLY A 221 14.05 -23.48 -16.01
N ALA A 222 13.04 -22.75 -15.52
CA ALA A 222 12.91 -22.45 -14.10
C ALA A 222 12.81 -23.74 -13.28
N GLN A 223 13.69 -23.89 -12.28
CA GLN A 223 13.73 -25.01 -11.34
C GLN A 223 13.00 -24.70 -10.02
N SER A 224 12.81 -23.42 -9.72
CA SER A 224 12.09 -22.91 -8.57
C SER A 224 11.34 -21.62 -8.95
N LEU A 225 10.39 -21.22 -8.11
CA LEU A 225 9.55 -20.04 -8.36
C LEU A 225 9.58 -19.09 -7.18
N VAL A 226 9.59 -17.79 -7.49
CA VAL A 226 9.37 -16.70 -6.55
C VAL A 226 8.19 -15.86 -7.02
N ILE A 227 7.18 -15.73 -6.16
CA ILE A 227 6.07 -14.77 -6.36
C ILE A 227 6.30 -13.59 -5.43
N ASP A 228 6.53 -12.42 -6.02
CA ASP A 228 6.74 -11.19 -5.28
C ASP A 228 5.41 -10.45 -5.09
N LEU A 229 4.96 -10.36 -3.85
CA LEU A 229 3.76 -9.64 -3.41
C LEU A 229 4.11 -8.38 -2.61
N ARG A 230 5.37 -7.97 -2.56
CA ARG A 230 5.77 -6.74 -1.90
C ARG A 230 5.12 -5.54 -2.57
N GLY A 231 4.59 -4.61 -1.77
CA GLY A 231 3.85 -3.45 -2.28
C GLY A 231 2.47 -3.75 -2.86
N ASN A 232 2.00 -5.01 -2.84
CA ASN A 232 0.70 -5.40 -3.37
C ASN A 232 -0.41 -5.18 -2.32
N GLY A 233 -1.26 -4.18 -2.53
CA GLY A 233 -2.39 -3.85 -1.65
C GLY A 233 -3.59 -4.80 -1.72
N GLY A 234 -3.55 -5.82 -2.58
CA GLY A 234 -4.63 -6.80 -2.75
C GLY A 234 -5.48 -6.57 -4.01
N GLY A 235 -6.77 -6.78 -3.90
CA GLY A 235 -7.77 -6.71 -4.96
C GLY A 235 -8.84 -7.81 -4.81
N LEU A 236 -9.20 -8.48 -5.90
CA LEU A 236 -10.25 -9.49 -5.92
C LEU A 236 -9.88 -10.76 -5.16
N LEU A 237 -10.69 -11.09 -4.16
CA LEU A 237 -10.53 -12.30 -3.35
C LEU A 237 -10.59 -13.57 -4.21
N SER A 238 -11.50 -13.62 -5.19
CA SER A 238 -11.63 -14.75 -6.11
C SER A 238 -10.34 -15.04 -6.88
N GLU A 239 -9.63 -14.00 -7.29
CA GLU A 239 -8.36 -14.14 -8.01
C GLU A 239 -7.25 -14.67 -7.09
N ALA A 240 -7.24 -14.26 -5.81
CA ALA A 240 -6.32 -14.85 -4.83
C ALA A 240 -6.55 -16.35 -4.65
N VAL A 241 -7.82 -16.78 -4.52
CA VAL A 241 -8.18 -18.21 -4.45
C VAL A 241 -7.76 -18.96 -5.71
N ASN A 242 -7.99 -18.37 -6.89
CA ASN A 242 -7.58 -18.96 -8.17
C ASN A 242 -6.05 -19.11 -8.28
N ILE A 243 -5.27 -18.11 -7.82
CA ILE A 243 -3.81 -18.17 -7.83
C ILE A 243 -3.30 -19.25 -6.88
N VAL A 244 -3.83 -19.33 -5.65
CA VAL A 244 -3.50 -20.44 -4.73
C VAL A 244 -3.82 -21.79 -5.38
N GLY A 245 -4.96 -21.90 -6.08
CA GLY A 245 -5.37 -23.11 -6.80
C GLY A 245 -4.43 -23.54 -7.93
N LEU A 246 -3.53 -22.69 -8.40
CA LEU A 246 -2.48 -23.09 -9.34
C LEU A 246 -1.43 -24.02 -8.69
N PHE A 247 -1.28 -23.96 -7.37
CA PHE A 247 -0.18 -24.59 -6.63
C PHE A 247 -0.63 -25.62 -5.60
N VAL A 248 -1.94 -25.78 -5.37
CA VAL A 248 -2.47 -26.73 -4.39
C VAL A 248 -3.58 -27.58 -5.00
N PRO A 249 -3.87 -28.79 -4.45
CA PRO A 249 -4.91 -29.66 -4.96
C PRO A 249 -6.29 -28.99 -5.01
N LYS A 250 -7.11 -29.45 -5.97
CA LYS A 250 -8.52 -29.05 -6.11
C LYS A 250 -9.35 -29.48 -4.89
N GLY A 251 -10.35 -28.66 -4.54
CA GLY A 251 -11.31 -28.91 -3.47
C GLY A 251 -10.86 -28.44 -2.10
N LEU A 252 -9.70 -27.80 -1.97
CA LEU A 252 -9.26 -27.24 -0.70
C LEU A 252 -9.92 -25.90 -0.43
N THR A 253 -10.45 -25.71 0.77
CA THR A 253 -10.93 -24.42 1.25
C THR A 253 -9.74 -23.50 1.49
N ILE A 254 -9.76 -22.34 0.84
CA ILE A 254 -8.69 -21.32 0.93
C ILE A 254 -9.11 -20.17 1.84
N VAL A 255 -10.38 -19.78 1.77
CA VAL A 255 -10.91 -18.65 2.56
C VAL A 255 -12.32 -18.98 3.04
N GLU A 256 -12.58 -18.69 4.30
CA GLU A 256 -13.93 -18.58 4.84
C GLU A 256 -14.19 -17.13 5.22
N THR A 257 -15.39 -16.61 4.91
CA THR A 257 -15.82 -15.29 5.40
C THR A 257 -16.89 -15.46 6.47
N LYS A 258 -16.80 -14.66 7.54
CA LYS A 258 -17.77 -14.66 8.64
C LYS A 258 -18.18 -13.23 8.98
N GLY A 259 -19.47 -12.93 8.85
CA GLY A 259 -20.04 -11.62 9.10
C GLY A 259 -21.20 -11.67 10.10
N LYS A 260 -21.77 -10.48 10.37
CA LYS A 260 -22.91 -10.33 11.29
C LYS A 260 -24.16 -11.07 10.79
N VAL A 261 -24.40 -11.07 9.49
CA VAL A 261 -25.55 -11.75 8.86
C VAL A 261 -25.09 -13.00 8.13
N LYS A 262 -25.92 -14.04 8.12
CA LYS A 262 -25.57 -15.33 7.48
C LYS A 262 -25.23 -15.19 6.00
N ALA A 263 -25.84 -14.24 5.29
CA ALA A 263 -25.56 -13.98 3.88
C ALA A 263 -24.13 -13.48 3.60
N ALA A 264 -23.44 -12.97 4.61
CA ALA A 264 -22.03 -12.56 4.51
C ALA A 264 -21.04 -13.70 4.78
N ASN A 265 -21.53 -14.89 5.13
CA ASN A 265 -20.73 -16.09 5.35
C ASN A 265 -20.59 -16.85 4.03
N SER A 266 -19.38 -17.08 3.60
CA SER A 266 -19.07 -17.81 2.37
C SER A 266 -17.81 -18.63 2.55
N GLN A 267 -17.70 -19.70 1.75
CA GLN A 267 -16.51 -20.54 1.69
C GLN A 267 -16.01 -20.55 0.25
N TYR A 268 -14.72 -20.29 0.08
CA TYR A 268 -14.06 -20.25 -1.20
C TYR A 268 -13.04 -21.37 -1.26
N ALA A 269 -13.23 -22.29 -2.20
CA ALA A 269 -12.37 -23.44 -2.39
C ALA A 269 -11.77 -23.44 -3.79
N THR A 270 -10.64 -24.14 -3.97
CA THR A 270 -10.03 -24.36 -5.28
C THR A 270 -10.95 -25.19 -6.17
N THR A 271 -11.17 -24.76 -7.41
CA THR A 271 -12.13 -25.40 -8.33
C THR A 271 -11.47 -26.10 -9.51
N THR A 272 -10.21 -25.78 -9.80
CA THR A 272 -9.45 -26.31 -10.95
C THR A 272 -8.34 -27.26 -10.49
N GLU A 273 -7.90 -28.14 -11.38
CA GLU A 273 -6.69 -28.91 -11.15
C GLU A 273 -5.46 -27.99 -11.09
N PRO A 274 -4.51 -28.27 -10.18
CA PRO A 274 -3.33 -27.44 -10.02
C PRO A 274 -2.46 -27.45 -11.26
N LEU A 275 -1.74 -26.36 -11.47
CA LEU A 275 -0.72 -26.26 -12.50
C LEU A 275 0.59 -26.91 -12.05
N ASP A 276 0.97 -26.69 -10.80
CA ASP A 276 2.24 -27.12 -10.24
C ASP A 276 2.20 -27.26 -8.72
N THR A 277 2.30 -28.49 -8.24
CA THR A 277 2.30 -28.79 -6.80
C THR A 277 3.70 -29.15 -6.27
N ILE A 278 4.73 -29.18 -7.12
CA ILE A 278 6.03 -29.79 -6.81
C ILE A 278 7.16 -28.78 -6.78
N THR A 279 7.20 -27.87 -7.77
CA THR A 279 8.31 -26.90 -7.90
C THR A 279 8.44 -26.08 -6.61
N PRO A 280 9.66 -25.97 -6.01
CA PRO A 280 9.89 -25.14 -4.83
C PRO A 280 9.38 -23.71 -5.06
N LEU A 281 8.64 -23.18 -4.09
CA LEU A 281 7.95 -21.90 -4.19
C LEU A 281 8.25 -21.02 -2.98
N VAL A 282 8.71 -19.81 -3.23
CA VAL A 282 8.86 -18.75 -2.22
C VAL A 282 7.90 -17.61 -2.54
N VAL A 283 7.32 -17.01 -1.50
CA VAL A 283 6.52 -15.80 -1.61
C VAL A 283 7.22 -14.67 -0.86
N LEU A 284 7.55 -13.58 -1.59
CA LEU A 284 8.12 -12.37 -0.98
C LEU A 284 7.01 -11.45 -0.51
N VAL A 285 7.14 -10.94 0.72
CA VAL A 285 6.15 -10.07 1.35
C VAL A 285 6.79 -8.92 2.11
N ASN A 286 6.04 -7.82 2.29
CA ASN A 286 6.46 -6.71 3.15
C ASN A 286 5.27 -6.03 3.83
N GLY A 287 5.52 -4.97 4.62
CA GLY A 287 4.48 -4.25 5.34
C GLY A 287 3.38 -3.61 4.48
N SER A 288 3.56 -3.53 3.18
CA SER A 288 2.55 -3.05 2.21
C SER A 288 1.80 -4.20 1.52
N THR A 289 2.19 -5.46 1.75
CA THR A 289 1.43 -6.64 1.29
C THR A 289 0.15 -6.74 2.08
N ALA A 290 -1.03 -6.63 1.43
CA ALA A 290 -2.31 -6.53 2.13
C ALA A 290 -3.45 -7.33 1.46
N SER A 291 -4.48 -7.71 2.24
CA SER A 291 -5.76 -8.25 1.75
C SER A 291 -5.60 -9.52 0.89
N ALA A 292 -6.01 -9.50 -0.41
CA ALA A 292 -5.88 -10.63 -1.33
C ALA A 292 -4.44 -11.17 -1.45
N ALA A 293 -3.44 -10.29 -1.35
CA ALA A 293 -2.03 -10.69 -1.32
C ALA A 293 -1.68 -11.48 -0.05
N GLU A 294 -2.28 -11.11 1.09
CA GLU A 294 -2.13 -11.86 2.34
C GLU A 294 -2.88 -13.19 2.31
N ILE A 295 -3.99 -13.28 1.57
CA ILE A 295 -4.67 -14.55 1.34
C ILE A 295 -3.73 -15.51 0.59
N VAL A 296 -3.08 -15.06 -0.48
CA VAL A 296 -2.14 -15.91 -1.23
C VAL A 296 -0.96 -16.33 -0.36
N ALA A 297 -0.26 -15.38 0.25
CA ALA A 297 0.90 -15.66 1.08
C ALA A 297 0.56 -16.58 2.26
N GLY A 298 -0.50 -16.24 3.01
CA GLY A 298 -0.91 -16.98 4.20
C GLY A 298 -1.49 -18.35 3.89
N SER A 299 -2.26 -18.50 2.79
CA SER A 299 -2.82 -19.81 2.42
C SER A 299 -1.74 -20.76 1.92
N LEU A 300 -0.78 -20.28 1.12
CA LEU A 300 0.36 -21.10 0.69
C LEU A 300 1.28 -21.46 1.87
N GLN A 301 1.39 -20.57 2.87
CA GLN A 301 2.06 -20.87 4.14
C GLN A 301 1.30 -21.92 4.93
N ASP A 302 0.01 -21.74 5.18
CA ASP A 302 -0.83 -22.64 6.01
C ASP A 302 -0.96 -24.05 5.42
N LEU A 303 -0.90 -24.17 4.08
CA LEU A 303 -0.96 -25.44 3.36
C LEU A 303 0.43 -26.07 3.15
N ASP A 304 1.48 -25.51 3.73
CA ASP A 304 2.88 -25.94 3.58
C ASP A 304 3.32 -26.09 2.12
N ARG A 305 2.82 -25.20 1.26
CA ARG A 305 3.15 -25.18 -0.17
C ARG A 305 4.29 -24.24 -0.51
N ALA A 306 4.46 -23.17 0.27
CA ALA A 306 5.50 -22.19 0.06
C ALA A 306 6.16 -21.77 1.37
N VAL A 307 7.39 -21.27 1.26
CA VAL A 307 8.06 -20.52 2.32
C VAL A 307 7.85 -19.03 2.07
N VAL A 308 7.42 -18.30 3.09
CA VAL A 308 7.22 -16.85 3.05
C VAL A 308 8.46 -16.14 3.56
N VAL A 309 9.00 -15.21 2.77
CA VAL A 309 10.26 -14.49 3.07
C VAL A 309 10.01 -12.98 3.01
N GLY A 310 10.65 -12.21 3.88
CA GLY A 310 10.60 -10.75 3.89
C GLY A 310 10.24 -10.18 5.25
N SER A 311 9.33 -9.23 5.32
CA SER A 311 8.85 -8.64 6.57
C SER A 311 7.34 -8.85 6.75
N ARG A 312 6.88 -8.71 8.03
CA ARG A 312 5.46 -8.92 8.40
C ARG A 312 4.54 -8.06 7.54
N THR A 313 3.43 -8.64 7.07
CA THR A 313 2.47 -7.99 6.20
C THR A 313 1.57 -6.98 6.92
N TYR A 314 0.73 -6.28 6.18
CA TYR A 314 -0.13 -5.20 6.67
C TYR A 314 -1.14 -5.68 7.72
N GLY A 315 -1.80 -6.81 7.49
CA GLY A 315 -2.82 -7.37 8.38
C GLY A 315 -4.23 -6.83 8.10
N LYS A 316 -4.66 -6.83 6.83
CA LYS A 316 -6.04 -6.52 6.44
C LYS A 316 -6.84 -7.79 6.27
N GLY A 317 -7.61 -8.16 7.30
CA GLY A 317 -8.49 -9.35 7.35
C GLY A 317 -9.98 -9.03 7.17
N LEU A 318 -10.32 -7.86 6.62
CA LEU A 318 -11.69 -7.39 6.41
C LEU A 318 -12.09 -7.52 4.94
N VAL A 319 -13.36 -7.90 4.71
CA VAL A 319 -13.95 -8.01 3.36
C VAL A 319 -14.98 -6.92 3.18
N GLN A 320 -14.83 -6.15 2.12
CA GLN A 320 -15.81 -5.18 1.68
C GLN A 320 -16.72 -5.76 0.60
N SER A 321 -18.01 -5.44 0.69
CA SER A 321 -19.03 -5.77 -0.32
C SER A 321 -19.74 -4.50 -0.76
N PRO A 322 -19.95 -4.29 -2.07
CA PRO A 322 -20.72 -3.14 -2.54
C PRO A 322 -22.18 -3.30 -2.16
N GLN A 323 -22.80 -2.20 -1.74
CA GLN A 323 -24.22 -2.09 -1.45
C GLN A 323 -24.76 -0.92 -2.28
N GLU A 324 -25.83 -1.15 -3.02
CA GLU A 324 -26.48 -0.11 -3.80
C GLU A 324 -27.22 0.89 -2.88
N LEU A 325 -27.09 2.15 -3.18
CA LEU A 325 -27.79 3.25 -2.52
C LEU A 325 -28.62 4.04 -3.53
N PRO A 326 -29.60 4.86 -3.06
CA PRO A 326 -30.37 5.75 -3.94
C PRO A 326 -29.45 6.65 -4.77
N PHE A 327 -29.98 7.15 -5.89
CA PHE A 327 -29.28 8.04 -6.84
C PHE A 327 -27.98 7.45 -7.40
N ASN A 328 -27.98 6.16 -7.70
CA ASN A 328 -26.84 5.38 -8.21
C ASN A 328 -25.60 5.36 -7.30
N GLY A 329 -25.69 5.86 -6.07
CA GLY A 329 -24.59 5.79 -5.13
C GLY A 329 -24.27 4.35 -4.72
N GLN A 330 -23.05 4.08 -4.32
CA GLN A 330 -22.62 2.80 -3.77
C GLN A 330 -21.91 2.97 -2.43
N LEU A 331 -22.23 2.08 -1.51
CA LEU A 331 -21.50 1.94 -0.25
C LEU A 331 -20.61 0.69 -0.33
N LYS A 332 -19.31 0.88 -0.31
CA LYS A 332 -18.32 -0.19 -0.14
C LYS A 332 -18.24 -0.50 1.35
N LEU A 333 -19.00 -1.47 1.81
CA LEU A 333 -19.24 -1.77 3.23
C LEU A 333 -18.41 -2.96 3.69
N THR A 334 -17.71 -2.83 4.83
CA THR A 334 -17.09 -3.96 5.53
C THR A 334 -18.19 -4.86 6.12
N THR A 335 -18.37 -6.03 5.51
CA THR A 335 -19.47 -6.96 5.85
C THR A 335 -19.00 -8.18 6.61
N SER A 336 -17.72 -8.58 6.52
CA SER A 336 -17.19 -9.79 7.13
C SER A 336 -15.68 -9.72 7.39
N LYS A 337 -15.22 -10.65 8.25
CA LYS A 337 -13.80 -11.00 8.38
C LYS A 337 -13.53 -12.26 7.58
N TYR A 338 -12.30 -12.43 7.10
CA TYR A 338 -11.90 -13.67 6.47
C TYR A 338 -10.89 -14.47 7.29
N TYR A 339 -10.94 -15.78 7.09
CA TYR A 339 -10.15 -16.79 7.77
C TYR A 339 -9.47 -17.66 6.72
N ILE A 340 -8.16 -17.86 6.83
CA ILE A 340 -7.35 -18.64 5.90
C ILE A 340 -7.23 -20.11 6.37
N PRO A 341 -6.60 -21.04 5.65
CA PRO A 341 -6.74 -22.49 5.85
C PRO A 341 -6.48 -23.00 7.27
N SER A 342 -5.57 -22.39 8.03
CA SER A 342 -5.35 -22.73 9.45
C SER A 342 -6.51 -22.33 10.38
N GLY A 343 -7.50 -21.58 9.90
CA GLY A 343 -8.59 -21.02 10.67
C GLY A 343 -8.29 -19.68 11.33
N ARG A 344 -7.08 -19.13 11.15
CA ARG A 344 -6.69 -17.82 11.69
C ARG A 344 -7.27 -16.66 10.91
N CYS A 345 -7.62 -15.57 11.64
CA CYS A 345 -7.95 -14.27 11.07
C CYS A 345 -6.72 -13.37 11.18
N ILE A 346 -6.25 -12.83 10.07
CA ILE A 346 -5.01 -12.04 10.03
C ILE A 346 -5.19 -10.57 10.37
N GLN A 347 -6.42 -10.11 10.67
CA GLN A 347 -6.72 -8.70 10.96
C GLN A 347 -5.85 -8.18 12.12
N ALA A 348 -4.94 -7.25 11.80
CA ALA A 348 -3.96 -6.73 12.76
C ALA A 348 -4.47 -5.55 13.57
N ILE A 349 -5.42 -4.77 13.02
CA ILE A 349 -5.92 -3.55 13.66
C ILE A 349 -7.35 -3.79 14.15
N ASN A 350 -7.56 -3.58 15.45
CA ASN A 350 -8.89 -3.53 16.03
C ASN A 350 -9.41 -2.09 15.98
N TYR A 351 -10.16 -1.75 14.94
CA TYR A 351 -10.69 -0.40 14.76
C TYR A 351 -11.70 0.00 15.85
N ARG A 352 -12.42 -0.97 16.43
CA ARG A 352 -13.42 -0.73 17.47
C ARG A 352 -12.78 -0.26 18.78
N ASP A 353 -11.66 -0.90 19.16
CA ASP A 353 -11.00 -0.67 20.44
C ASP A 353 -9.68 0.11 20.27
N ARG A 354 -9.57 0.85 19.17
CA ARG A 354 -8.35 1.60 18.79
C ARG A 354 -7.85 2.55 19.88
N ARG A 355 -8.77 3.10 20.70
CA ARG A 355 -8.41 3.99 21.82
C ARG A 355 -7.73 3.26 22.97
N GLU A 356 -8.03 1.97 23.17
CA GLU A 356 -7.49 1.14 24.26
C GLU A 356 -6.14 0.50 23.88
N LEU A 357 -5.91 0.21 22.58
CA LEU A 357 -4.72 -0.48 22.08
C LEU A 357 -3.56 0.45 21.69
N GLY A 358 -3.70 1.76 21.91
CA GLY A 358 -2.69 2.77 21.57
C GLY A 358 -2.86 3.37 20.16
N LYS A 359 -1.95 4.29 19.78
CA LYS A 359 -2.08 5.09 18.56
C LYS A 359 -2.27 4.27 17.28
N ASP A 360 -1.67 3.10 17.20
CA ASP A 360 -1.67 2.28 15.99
C ASP A 360 -2.82 1.27 15.94
N GLY A 361 -3.51 1.02 17.07
CA GLY A 361 -4.63 0.07 17.16
C GLY A 361 -4.24 -1.38 16.81
N ARG A 362 -2.94 -1.69 16.71
CA ARG A 362 -2.45 -3.05 16.42
C ARG A 362 -2.61 -3.96 17.62
N VAL A 363 -3.03 -5.20 17.37
CA VAL A 363 -3.08 -6.24 18.39
C VAL A 363 -1.65 -6.67 18.72
N PRO A 364 -1.20 -6.53 19.98
CA PRO A 364 0.12 -7.03 20.39
C PRO A 364 0.23 -8.55 20.23
N ASP A 365 1.42 -9.05 19.89
CA ASP A 365 1.66 -10.50 19.72
C ASP A 365 1.28 -11.32 20.97
N SER A 366 1.37 -10.72 22.17
CA SER A 366 0.94 -11.34 23.44
C SER A 366 -0.57 -11.61 23.55
N LEU A 367 -1.38 -10.93 22.74
CA LEU A 367 -2.83 -11.07 22.69
C LEU A 367 -3.31 -11.87 21.45
N THR A 368 -2.37 -12.40 20.66
CA THR A 368 -2.68 -13.23 19.48
C THR A 368 -2.79 -14.71 19.86
N ASN A 369 -3.58 -15.46 19.11
CA ASN A 369 -3.72 -16.88 19.28
C ASN A 369 -2.74 -17.65 18.39
N VAL A 370 -2.30 -18.82 18.87
CA VAL A 370 -1.46 -19.75 18.12
C VAL A 370 -2.32 -20.67 17.29
N PHE A 371 -1.95 -20.84 16.04
CA PHE A 371 -2.50 -21.80 15.08
C PHE A 371 -1.34 -22.61 14.50
N HIS A 372 -1.65 -23.64 13.74
CA HIS A 372 -0.65 -24.46 13.07
C HIS A 372 -0.97 -24.62 11.59
N THR A 373 0.06 -24.62 10.76
CA THR A 373 -0.06 -25.02 9.37
C THR A 373 -0.43 -26.50 9.28
N ARG A 374 -0.74 -26.98 8.10
CA ARG A 374 -1.06 -28.38 7.87
C ARG A 374 0.08 -29.33 8.30
N GLY A 375 1.35 -28.91 8.13
CA GLY A 375 2.56 -29.63 8.53
C GLY A 375 3.03 -29.35 9.95
N GLY A 376 2.30 -28.54 10.74
CA GLY A 376 2.58 -28.29 12.15
C GLY A 376 3.45 -27.06 12.47
N ARG A 377 3.77 -26.20 11.50
CA ARG A 377 4.46 -24.92 11.79
C ARG A 377 3.56 -24.01 12.62
N GLU A 378 4.11 -23.37 13.65
CA GLU A 378 3.39 -22.37 14.44
C GLU A 378 3.17 -21.10 13.61
N VAL A 379 1.92 -20.65 13.54
CA VAL A 379 1.48 -19.40 12.94
C VAL A 379 0.51 -18.68 13.87
N ARG A 380 0.31 -17.37 13.71
CA ARG A 380 -0.50 -16.57 14.63
C ARG A 380 -1.56 -15.77 13.87
N ASP A 381 -2.65 -15.45 14.58
CA ASP A 381 -3.65 -14.49 14.11
C ASP A 381 -3.28 -13.05 14.50
N GLY A 382 -4.16 -12.08 14.21
CA GLY A 382 -4.15 -10.72 14.78
C GLY A 382 -2.98 -9.81 14.38
N GLY A 383 -2.05 -10.27 13.54
CA GLY A 383 -0.83 -9.49 13.25
C GLY A 383 -0.41 -9.43 11.79
N GLY A 384 -1.29 -9.78 10.84
CA GLY A 384 -0.90 -10.03 9.46
C GLY A 384 -0.18 -11.38 9.30
N ILE A 385 0.43 -11.60 8.15
CA ILE A 385 1.26 -12.77 7.89
C ILE A 385 2.67 -12.50 8.38
N LYS A 386 3.13 -13.28 9.35
CA LYS A 386 4.53 -13.29 9.75
C LYS A 386 5.28 -14.21 8.77
N PRO A 387 6.36 -13.72 8.13
CA PRO A 387 7.15 -14.57 7.25
C PRO A 387 7.84 -15.71 8.02
N ASP A 388 8.09 -16.81 7.33
CA ASP A 388 8.87 -17.95 7.87
C ASP A 388 10.34 -17.56 8.05
N ILE A 389 10.83 -16.71 7.14
CA ILE A 389 12.16 -16.10 7.20
C ILE A 389 12.01 -14.58 7.16
N GLU A 390 12.32 -13.96 8.28
CA GLU A 390 12.32 -12.51 8.40
C GLU A 390 13.63 -11.92 7.92
N VAL A 391 13.57 -11.04 6.93
CA VAL A 391 14.72 -10.28 6.43
C VAL A 391 14.69 -8.89 7.07
N LYS A 392 15.80 -8.54 7.72
CA LYS A 392 15.96 -7.22 8.32
C LYS A 392 16.56 -6.27 7.31
N HIS A 393 15.86 -5.20 7.05
CA HIS A 393 16.36 -4.13 6.18
C HIS A 393 16.93 -3.00 7.04
N ASP A 394 18.01 -2.43 6.59
CA ASP A 394 18.54 -1.20 7.20
C ASP A 394 17.51 -0.07 7.03
N THR A 395 17.39 0.76 8.04
CA THR A 395 16.54 1.94 7.96
C THR A 395 17.10 2.88 6.88
N MET A 396 16.26 3.21 5.90
CA MET A 396 16.62 4.19 4.87
C MET A 396 17.04 5.51 5.51
N ALA A 397 18.20 6.02 5.16
CA ALA A 397 18.66 7.30 5.67
C ALA A 397 17.74 8.44 5.22
N ASN A 398 17.47 9.41 6.11
CA ASN A 398 16.54 10.49 5.82
C ASN A 398 16.88 11.24 4.51
N VAL A 399 18.16 11.52 4.25
CA VAL A 399 18.56 12.18 2.99
C VAL A 399 18.12 11.39 1.76
N VAL A 400 18.21 10.06 1.79
CA VAL A 400 17.79 9.16 0.70
C VAL A 400 16.27 9.14 0.57
N TYR A 401 15.55 9.01 1.71
CA TYR A 401 14.09 9.03 1.75
C TYR A 401 13.51 10.34 1.20
N TYR A 402 14.03 11.48 1.66
CA TYR A 402 13.56 12.78 1.19
C TYR A 402 13.89 13.00 -0.28
N LEU A 403 15.10 12.59 -0.74
CA LEU A 403 15.50 12.71 -2.12
C LEU A 403 14.63 11.87 -3.07
N SER A 404 14.25 10.65 -2.65
CA SER A 404 13.37 9.79 -3.46
C SER A 404 11.99 10.39 -3.72
N ASN A 405 11.54 11.31 -2.85
CA ASN A 405 10.27 12.02 -2.95
C ASN A 405 10.41 13.46 -3.44
N ASP A 406 11.63 13.90 -3.75
CA ASP A 406 11.90 15.28 -4.17
C ASP A 406 11.82 15.45 -5.68
N ASP A 407 11.41 16.64 -6.10
CA ASP A 407 11.35 17.00 -7.52
C ASP A 407 12.76 17.11 -8.15
N VAL A 408 13.79 17.37 -7.36
CA VAL A 408 15.18 17.49 -7.83
C VAL A 408 15.65 16.20 -8.52
N LEU A 409 15.35 15.03 -7.97
CA LEU A 409 15.71 13.75 -8.57
C LEU A 409 15.03 13.56 -9.93
N VAL A 410 13.73 13.91 -10.02
CA VAL A 410 12.97 13.83 -11.27
C VAL A 410 13.47 14.83 -12.30
N ASP A 411 13.78 16.06 -11.88
CA ASP A 411 14.30 17.10 -12.75
C ASP A 411 15.68 16.72 -13.30
N TRP A 412 16.55 16.17 -12.44
CA TRP A 412 17.85 15.63 -12.86
C TRP A 412 17.66 14.51 -13.90
N GLY A 413 16.83 13.51 -13.62
CA GLY A 413 16.55 12.41 -14.54
C GLY A 413 15.94 12.88 -15.87
N THR A 414 15.14 13.95 -15.85
CA THR A 414 14.58 14.57 -17.07
C THR A 414 15.68 15.22 -17.90
N GLN A 415 16.60 15.99 -17.26
CA GLN A 415 17.73 16.58 -17.94
C GLN A 415 18.70 15.51 -18.50
N TYR A 416 18.91 14.42 -17.73
CA TYR A 416 19.70 13.28 -18.19
C TYR A 416 19.11 12.69 -19.47
N ALA A 417 17.81 12.39 -19.47
CA ALA A 417 17.12 11.78 -20.61
C ALA A 417 17.06 12.71 -21.86
N GLN A 418 17.16 14.03 -21.70
CA GLN A 418 17.26 14.97 -22.81
C GLN A 418 18.62 14.91 -23.52
N LYS A 419 19.68 14.59 -22.78
CA LYS A 419 21.05 14.51 -23.31
C LYS A 419 21.39 13.12 -23.87
N HIS A 420 20.67 12.09 -23.48
CA HIS A 420 20.95 10.70 -23.83
C HIS A 420 19.72 10.07 -24.51
N ALA A 421 19.81 9.77 -25.81
CA ALA A 421 18.72 9.14 -26.55
C ALA A 421 18.46 7.69 -26.14
N THR A 422 19.49 6.99 -25.69
CA THR A 422 19.47 5.59 -25.24
C THR A 422 20.37 5.41 -24.03
N ILE A 423 20.16 4.34 -23.28
CA ILE A 423 21.04 3.90 -22.20
C ILE A 423 21.39 2.43 -22.39
N PRO A 424 22.48 1.93 -21.75
CA PRO A 424 22.78 0.50 -21.68
C PRO A 424 21.62 -0.31 -21.12
N PRO A 425 21.57 -1.64 -21.38
CA PRO A 425 20.54 -2.52 -20.82
C PRO A 425 20.45 -2.43 -19.28
N VAL A 426 19.28 -2.75 -18.75
CA VAL A 426 19.06 -2.85 -17.30
C VAL A 426 20.12 -3.75 -16.67
N GLY A 427 20.69 -3.33 -15.56
CA GLY A 427 21.76 -4.04 -14.85
C GLY A 427 23.19 -3.78 -15.34
N THR A 428 23.34 -3.12 -16.51
CA THR A 428 24.65 -2.71 -17.02
C THR A 428 24.85 -1.19 -17.02
N PHE A 429 23.76 -0.45 -16.85
CA PHE A 429 23.80 1.00 -16.71
C PHE A 429 24.36 1.40 -15.34
N THR A 430 25.25 2.39 -15.32
CA THR A 430 25.87 2.92 -14.10
C THR A 430 25.89 4.43 -14.12
N ILE A 431 25.75 5.04 -12.95
CA ILE A 431 25.89 6.48 -12.74
C ILE A 431 27.39 6.84 -12.71
N THR A 432 27.76 7.89 -13.42
CA THR A 432 29.13 8.40 -13.39
C THR A 432 29.34 9.40 -12.25
N ASP A 433 30.60 9.67 -11.88
CA ASP A 433 30.92 10.73 -10.91
C ASP A 433 30.37 12.09 -11.34
N ALA A 434 30.41 12.40 -12.64
CA ALA A 434 29.86 13.65 -13.18
C ALA A 434 28.34 13.74 -13.02
N ASP A 435 27.61 12.63 -13.21
CA ASP A 435 26.16 12.56 -13.00
C ASP A 435 25.79 12.78 -11.54
N PHE A 436 26.55 12.16 -10.63
CA PHE A 436 26.35 12.30 -9.19
C PHE A 436 26.59 13.75 -8.74
N GLU A 437 27.69 14.37 -9.15
CA GLU A 437 28.00 15.77 -8.82
C GLU A 437 26.99 16.74 -9.45
N GLN A 438 26.44 16.42 -10.62
CA GLN A 438 25.35 17.20 -11.22
C GLN A 438 24.09 17.16 -10.33
N LEU A 439 23.65 15.98 -9.87
CA LEU A 439 22.50 15.86 -8.95
C LEU A 439 22.76 16.64 -7.66
N LYS A 440 23.95 16.50 -7.07
CA LYS A 440 24.35 17.18 -5.85
C LYS A 440 24.32 18.71 -6.01
N THR A 441 24.77 19.21 -7.16
CA THR A 441 24.69 20.64 -7.50
C THR A 441 23.25 21.12 -7.63
N MET A 442 22.39 20.36 -8.34
CA MET A 442 20.97 20.67 -8.48
C MET A 442 20.25 20.66 -7.13
N ALA A 443 20.58 19.72 -6.25
CA ALA A 443 20.02 19.66 -4.90
C ALA A 443 20.39 20.90 -4.06
N ARG A 444 21.64 21.39 -4.21
CA ARG A 444 22.09 22.61 -3.55
C ARG A 444 21.38 23.86 -4.10
N GLU A 445 21.24 23.96 -5.41
CA GLU A 445 20.57 25.10 -6.08
C GLU A 445 19.07 25.14 -5.76
N ALA A 446 18.43 23.98 -5.59
CA ALA A 446 17.03 23.85 -5.20
C ALA A 446 16.78 24.00 -3.69
N ASP A 447 17.81 24.30 -2.89
CA ASP A 447 17.74 24.36 -1.42
C ASP A 447 17.07 23.09 -0.82
N PHE A 448 17.49 21.89 -1.32
CA PHE A 448 16.97 20.60 -0.88
C PHE A 448 17.12 20.43 0.62
N LYS A 449 16.02 20.09 1.29
CA LYS A 449 15.94 19.92 2.74
C LYS A 449 15.41 18.57 3.14
N TYR A 450 15.94 18.03 4.22
CA TYR A 450 15.52 16.78 4.83
C TYR A 450 15.66 16.87 6.35
N ASP A 451 14.93 16.04 7.08
CA ASP A 451 14.96 16.03 8.53
C ASP A 451 16.26 15.41 9.06
N ARG A 452 16.97 16.16 9.87
CA ARG A 452 18.12 15.71 10.66
C ARG A 452 17.66 15.42 12.08
N LEU A 453 17.10 14.22 12.27
CA LEU A 453 16.44 13.84 13.52
C LEU A 453 17.38 13.85 14.73
N SER A 454 18.66 13.49 14.55
CA SER A 454 19.66 13.51 15.62
C SER A 454 19.95 14.94 16.12
N GLU A 455 20.06 15.91 15.23
CA GLU A 455 20.22 17.32 15.58
C GLU A 455 18.99 17.85 16.32
N LYS A 456 17.78 17.56 15.82
CA LYS A 456 16.52 17.93 16.49
C LYS A 456 16.43 17.35 17.90
N ARG A 457 16.76 16.06 18.06
CA ARG A 457 16.73 15.40 19.37
C ARG A 457 17.76 15.95 20.34
N LEU A 458 18.94 16.33 19.85
CA LEU A 458 19.95 16.99 20.67
C LEU A 458 19.47 18.36 21.15
N ASP A 459 18.85 19.15 20.27
CA ASP A 459 18.27 20.45 20.63
C ASP A 459 17.12 20.32 21.63
N ASP A 460 16.24 19.34 21.45
CA ASP A 460 15.17 19.03 22.40
C ASP A 460 15.75 18.65 23.78
N LEU A 461 16.78 17.79 23.81
CA LEU A 461 17.47 17.39 25.05
C LEU A 461 18.16 18.58 25.72
N LYS A 462 18.81 19.43 24.93
CA LYS A 462 19.46 20.66 25.42
C LYS A 462 18.46 21.58 26.13
N LYS A 463 17.31 21.82 25.48
CA LYS A 463 16.22 22.63 26.08
C LYS A 463 15.67 22.00 27.36
N MET A 464 15.51 20.69 27.40
CA MET A 464 15.04 19.97 28.58
C MET A 464 16.04 20.12 29.75
N MET A 465 17.33 19.89 29.51
CA MET A 465 18.36 20.04 30.54
C MET A 465 18.54 21.49 31.02
N GLN A 466 18.34 22.49 30.14
CA GLN A 466 18.27 23.89 30.54
C GLN A 466 17.10 24.16 31.48
N PHE A 467 15.92 23.62 31.18
CA PHE A 467 14.74 23.74 32.04
C PHE A 467 14.93 23.06 33.39
N GLU A 468 15.61 21.91 33.42
CA GLU A 468 15.93 21.15 34.66
C GLU A 468 17.11 21.73 35.44
N GLY A 469 17.89 22.67 34.87
CA GLY A 469 19.02 23.33 35.52
C GLY A 469 20.35 22.55 35.50
N TYR A 470 20.46 21.48 34.67
CA TYR A 470 21.66 20.63 34.58
C TYR A 470 22.52 20.91 33.32
N TYR A 471 22.11 21.82 32.46
CA TYR A 471 22.81 22.07 31.21
C TYR A 471 24.24 22.59 31.39
N ASP A 472 24.45 23.47 32.36
CA ASP A 472 25.77 24.08 32.61
C ASP A 472 26.83 23.05 32.97
N ASP A 473 26.45 21.98 33.67
CA ASP A 473 27.36 20.89 34.09
C ASP A 473 27.75 19.97 32.90
N ALA A 474 26.97 19.99 31.79
CA ALA A 474 27.15 19.13 30.64
C ALA A 474 27.44 19.91 29.31
N THR A 475 27.74 21.20 29.40
CA THR A 475 27.92 22.07 28.22
C THR A 475 28.99 21.55 27.27
N ALA A 476 30.14 21.10 27.82
CA ALA A 476 31.24 20.60 26.98
C ALA A 476 30.89 19.32 26.21
N GLU A 477 30.12 18.42 26.81
CA GLU A 477 29.63 17.19 26.21
C GLU A 477 28.62 17.51 25.07
N PHE A 478 27.69 18.44 25.34
CA PHE A 478 26.75 18.91 24.31
C PHE A 478 27.45 19.53 23.12
N GLU A 479 28.39 20.43 23.34
CA GLU A 479 29.17 21.04 22.25
C GLU A 479 30.00 20.01 21.47
N ALA A 480 30.58 19.01 22.15
CA ALA A 480 31.33 17.94 21.52
C ALA A 480 30.42 17.07 20.65
N LEU A 481 29.19 16.75 21.15
CA LEU A 481 28.21 15.98 20.43
C LEU A 481 27.62 16.79 19.26
N GLU A 482 27.31 18.06 19.45
CA GLU A 482 26.83 18.98 18.41
C GLU A 482 27.80 19.05 17.24
N ARG A 483 29.11 19.25 17.49
CA ARG A 483 30.14 19.21 16.44
C ARG A 483 30.20 17.90 15.67
N LYS A 484 29.85 16.76 16.28
CA LYS A 484 29.84 15.44 15.62
C LYS A 484 28.55 15.18 14.85
N LEU A 485 27.43 15.73 15.30
CA LEU A 485 26.12 15.54 14.69
C LEU A 485 25.83 16.58 13.59
N THR A 486 26.43 17.76 13.68
CA THR A 486 26.30 18.78 12.64
C THR A 486 27.01 18.33 11.37
N HIS A 487 26.23 18.06 10.35
CA HIS A 487 26.71 17.71 9.01
C HIS A 487 25.92 18.48 7.97
N ASN A 488 26.45 18.57 6.76
CA ASN A 488 25.80 19.25 5.66
C ASN A 488 25.31 18.25 4.61
N MET A 489 24.48 18.72 3.70
CA MET A 489 23.92 17.93 2.60
C MET A 489 25.01 17.21 1.79
N ASP A 490 26.12 17.91 1.48
CA ASP A 490 27.21 17.35 0.68
C ASP A 490 27.87 16.13 1.34
N GLN A 491 28.11 16.22 2.67
CA GLN A 491 28.65 15.11 3.44
C GLN A 491 27.68 13.92 3.50
N ASP A 492 26.38 14.18 3.61
CA ASP A 492 25.38 13.11 3.64
C ASP A 492 25.21 12.45 2.28
N PHE A 493 25.28 13.21 1.18
CA PHE A 493 25.30 12.67 -0.17
C PHE A 493 26.51 11.75 -0.38
N ASP A 494 27.71 12.20 0.00
CA ASP A 494 28.93 11.40 -0.14
C ASP A 494 28.87 10.12 0.73
N ARG A 495 28.39 10.24 1.96
CA ARG A 495 28.23 9.10 2.88
C ARG A 495 27.21 8.07 2.39
N ARG A 496 26.16 8.51 1.69
CA ARG A 496 25.07 7.67 1.16
C ARG A 496 25.10 7.55 -0.35
N ARG A 497 26.27 7.75 -0.93
CA ARG A 497 26.49 7.75 -2.37
C ARG A 497 25.89 6.52 -3.05
N LYS A 498 26.16 5.33 -2.54
CA LYS A 498 25.66 4.08 -3.11
C LYS A 498 24.13 4.05 -3.18
N ASP A 499 23.47 4.44 -2.10
CA ASP A 499 22.01 4.44 -2.02
C ASP A 499 21.40 5.48 -3.00
N ILE A 500 22.05 6.65 -3.10
CA ILE A 500 21.65 7.73 -4.03
C ILE A 500 21.88 7.31 -5.48
N GLU A 501 23.00 6.67 -5.81
CA GLU A 501 23.29 6.14 -7.16
C GLU A 501 22.24 5.06 -7.56
N GLN A 502 21.76 4.26 -6.63
CA GLN A 502 20.66 3.33 -6.88
C GLN A 502 19.36 4.07 -7.21
N LEU A 503 19.01 5.13 -6.47
CA LEU A 503 17.85 5.98 -6.78
C LEU A 503 17.99 6.63 -8.16
N MET A 504 19.16 7.18 -8.48
CA MET A 504 19.44 7.80 -9.77
C MET A 504 19.33 6.78 -10.92
N THR A 505 19.89 5.59 -10.73
CA THR A 505 19.81 4.50 -11.70
C THR A 505 18.36 4.11 -11.96
N HIS A 506 17.57 3.91 -10.91
CA HIS A 506 16.16 3.59 -11.01
C HIS A 506 15.37 4.70 -11.71
N GLU A 507 15.67 5.96 -11.38
CA GLU A 507 15.02 7.14 -11.97
C GLU A 507 15.31 7.25 -13.47
N VAL A 508 16.52 6.88 -13.93
CA VAL A 508 16.88 6.84 -15.35
C VAL A 508 16.23 5.63 -16.02
N VAL A 509 16.40 4.43 -15.48
CA VAL A 509 15.93 3.16 -16.09
C VAL A 509 14.43 3.19 -16.39
N LYS A 510 13.59 3.71 -15.48
CA LYS A 510 12.14 3.81 -15.70
C LYS A 510 11.75 4.67 -16.91
N ARG A 511 12.59 5.63 -17.32
CA ARG A 511 12.32 6.50 -18.48
C ARG A 511 12.53 5.82 -19.83
N TYR A 512 13.37 4.78 -19.86
CA TYR A 512 13.71 4.07 -21.09
C TYR A 512 13.08 2.68 -21.16
N TYR A 513 12.88 2.04 -20.02
CA TYR A 513 12.41 0.65 -19.91
C TYR A 513 11.10 0.49 -19.15
N TYR A 514 10.41 1.61 -18.82
CA TYR A 514 9.10 1.64 -18.15
C TYR A 514 9.07 0.80 -16.85
N GLN A 515 7.89 0.42 -16.40
CA GLN A 515 7.70 -0.39 -15.19
C GLN A 515 8.49 -1.70 -15.23
N ARG A 516 8.55 -2.33 -16.40
CA ARG A 516 9.30 -3.56 -16.58
C ARG A 516 10.77 -3.38 -16.21
N GLY A 517 11.40 -2.33 -16.70
CA GLY A 517 12.79 -2.02 -16.36
C GLY A 517 12.97 -1.63 -14.90
N SER A 518 12.02 -0.88 -14.34
CA SER A 518 12.02 -0.53 -12.91
C SER A 518 12.04 -1.77 -12.03
N VAL A 519 11.15 -2.74 -12.27
CA VAL A 519 11.14 -3.99 -11.49
C VAL A 519 12.43 -4.77 -11.71
N GLN A 520 12.89 -4.91 -12.94
CA GLN A 520 14.13 -5.63 -13.23
C GLN A 520 15.34 -4.99 -12.54
N GLN A 521 15.41 -3.66 -12.48
CA GLN A 521 16.47 -2.94 -11.78
C GLN A 521 16.40 -3.12 -10.26
N SER A 522 15.20 -3.17 -9.68
CA SER A 522 15.02 -3.36 -8.23
C SER A 522 15.45 -4.74 -7.73
N LEU A 523 15.60 -5.73 -8.62
CA LEU A 523 16.09 -7.06 -8.24
C LEU A 523 17.60 -7.11 -8.02
N ILE A 524 18.31 -6.06 -8.43
CA ILE A 524 19.78 -6.01 -8.30
C ILE A 524 20.14 -5.57 -6.89
N GLY A 525 20.74 -6.49 -6.13
CA GLY A 525 21.08 -6.25 -4.72
C GLY A 525 19.87 -6.29 -3.77
N ASP A 526 18.80 -6.97 -4.16
CA ASP A 526 17.60 -7.19 -3.36
C ASP A 526 17.83 -8.26 -2.30
N ASP A 527 17.89 -7.87 -1.03
CA ASP A 527 18.19 -8.75 0.10
C ASP A 527 17.13 -9.86 0.30
N ASP A 528 15.83 -9.55 0.08
CA ASP A 528 14.76 -10.54 0.19
C ASP A 528 14.89 -11.60 -0.90
N LEU A 529 15.15 -11.19 -2.14
CA LEU A 529 15.33 -12.10 -3.26
C LEU A 529 16.61 -12.91 -3.11
N GLU A 530 17.68 -12.30 -2.61
CA GLU A 530 18.94 -12.99 -2.33
C GLU A 530 18.74 -14.06 -1.24
N ARG A 531 18.00 -13.75 -0.17
CA ARG A 531 17.67 -14.71 0.88
C ARG A 531 16.77 -15.84 0.35
N ALA A 532 15.81 -15.51 -0.52
CA ALA A 532 14.99 -16.52 -1.20
C ALA A 532 15.83 -17.43 -2.08
N ARG A 533 16.82 -16.90 -2.81
CA ARG A 533 17.75 -17.65 -3.64
C ARG A 533 18.59 -18.63 -2.80
N GLN A 534 19.21 -18.16 -1.71
CA GLN A 534 19.99 -19.00 -0.80
C GLN A 534 19.15 -20.16 -0.25
N LEU A 535 17.89 -19.89 0.09
CA LEU A 535 16.97 -20.92 0.56
C LEU A 535 16.65 -21.95 -0.55
N LEU A 536 16.36 -21.49 -1.77
CA LEU A 536 16.03 -22.37 -2.90
C LEU A 536 17.24 -23.19 -3.39
N ASP A 537 18.45 -22.67 -3.20
CA ASP A 537 19.70 -23.39 -3.45
C ASP A 537 20.05 -24.41 -2.34
N SER A 538 19.25 -24.44 -1.24
CA SER A 538 19.42 -25.36 -0.10
C SER A 538 18.16 -26.20 0.13
N PRO A 539 17.94 -27.30 -0.63
CA PRO A 539 16.74 -28.15 -0.49
C PRO A 539 16.48 -28.67 0.92
N ASP A 540 17.56 -28.97 1.67
CA ASP A 540 17.44 -29.46 3.05
C ASP A 540 16.92 -28.36 4.00
N GLU A 541 17.35 -27.11 3.84
CA GLU A 541 16.84 -25.99 4.63
C GLU A 541 15.38 -25.70 4.26
N TYR A 542 15.07 -25.65 2.97
CA TYR A 542 13.71 -25.46 2.46
C TYR A 542 12.76 -26.55 2.99
N GLY A 543 13.17 -27.81 2.90
CA GLY A 543 12.38 -28.94 3.40
C GLY A 543 12.15 -28.91 4.92
N ARG A 544 13.17 -28.57 5.71
CA ARG A 544 13.05 -28.43 7.17
C ARG A 544 12.09 -27.30 7.59
N ILE A 545 12.04 -26.22 6.83
CA ILE A 545 11.09 -25.12 7.11
C ILE A 545 9.67 -25.58 6.82
N LEU A 546 9.42 -26.24 5.68
CA LEU A 546 8.08 -26.72 5.34
C LEU A 546 7.60 -27.85 6.25
N HIS A 547 8.51 -28.72 6.71
CA HIS A 547 8.18 -29.94 7.48
C HIS A 547 9.06 -30.05 8.73
N PRO A 548 8.83 -29.24 9.78
CA PRO A 548 9.73 -29.17 10.94
C PRO A 548 9.77 -30.43 11.79
N GLN A 549 8.91 -31.42 11.54
CA GLN A 549 8.82 -32.68 12.32
C GLN A 549 9.44 -33.89 11.59
N ASN A 550 10.03 -33.71 10.41
CA ASN A 550 10.68 -34.77 9.66
C ASN A 550 12.21 -34.79 9.88
#